data_474db3888a9921597b0cbb28121a38ac
#
_entry.id   474db3888a9921597b0cbb28121a38ac
#
_cell.length_a   1.000
_cell.length_b   1.000
_cell.length_c   1.000
_cell.angle_alpha   90.00
_cell.angle_beta   90.00
_cell.angle_gamma   90.00
#
_symmetry.space_group_name_H-M   'P 1'
#
loop_
_entity.id
_entity.type
_entity.pdbx_description
1 polymer ?
#
loop_
_entity_poly.entity_id
_entity_poly.type
_entity_poly.pdbx_seq_one_letter_code
_entity_poly.pdbx_strand_id
1 'polypeptide(L)'
;MAELILTGAAGRLEARYNQAESENAPIALILHNHPKAGGSMQDRVTVMLHKLFVERGFSTLRFNFRGVGRSQGNFDNGQGELSDAASALDWLQSQNPVAPVTWVAGYSFGSYIALQLLMRRPEIDGFITVATPANHYDLSFLAPCPSSGMMFYGSNDQVSPPADLERSASKIRTQKGETVEWEMIEGADHFYRNELDLLRDRAANYLDRRLAQPRKAAPAPRR
;
A
#
# COMPACT_ATOMS: atom_id res chain seq x y z
N MET A 1 1.09 4.72 19.32
CA MET A 1 1.89 4.86 18.07
C MET A 1 3.29 5.33 18.46
N ALA A 2 4.34 4.58 18.09
CA ALA A 2 5.74 4.87 18.39
C ALA A 2 6.43 5.49 17.16
N GLU A 3 7.27 6.51 17.39
CA GLU A 3 8.25 6.98 16.40
C GLU A 3 9.51 6.13 16.54
N LEU A 4 10.05 5.70 15.41
CA LEU A 4 11.24 4.85 15.37
C LEU A 4 12.08 5.08 14.11
N ILE A 5 13.26 4.54 14.13
CA ILE A 5 14.20 4.56 13.01
C ILE A 5 14.47 3.11 12.62
N LEU A 6 14.17 2.79 11.37
CA LEU A 6 14.48 1.49 10.78
C LEU A 6 15.85 1.53 10.09
N THR A 7 16.46 0.38 9.89
CA THR A 7 17.61 0.23 9.01
C THR A 7 17.10 -0.09 7.61
N GLY A 8 17.35 0.81 6.67
CA GLY A 8 17.08 0.62 5.25
C GLY A 8 18.35 0.38 4.44
N ALA A 9 18.21 0.06 3.16
CA ALA A 9 19.33 -0.23 2.27
C ALA A 9 20.28 0.96 2.04
N ALA A 10 19.77 2.21 2.08
CA ALA A 10 20.55 3.43 1.91
C ALA A 10 20.82 4.17 3.24
N GLY A 11 20.57 3.53 4.38
CA GLY A 11 20.72 4.12 5.69
C GLY A 11 19.43 4.12 6.50
N ARG A 12 19.31 5.05 7.44
CA ARG A 12 18.16 5.10 8.36
C ARG A 12 16.89 5.55 7.65
N LEU A 13 15.75 4.94 8.04
CA LEU A 13 14.41 5.30 7.61
C LEU A 13 13.57 5.74 8.82
N GLU A 14 13.03 6.95 8.75
CA GLU A 14 12.10 7.47 9.74
C GLU A 14 10.74 6.80 9.59
N ALA A 15 10.20 6.25 10.69
CA ALA A 15 8.97 5.49 10.64
C ALA A 15 8.05 5.75 11.85
N ARG A 16 6.80 5.36 11.69
CA ARG A 16 5.79 5.32 12.74
C ARG A 16 5.10 3.97 12.77
N TYR A 17 5.16 3.31 13.89
CA TYR A 17 4.56 2.02 14.14
C TYR A 17 3.42 2.11 15.15
N ASN A 18 2.33 1.45 14.84
CA ASN A 18 1.24 1.20 15.75
C ASN A 18 1.10 -0.30 15.96
N GLN A 19 1.46 -0.77 17.14
CA GLN A 19 1.24 -2.16 17.53
C GLN A 19 -0.22 -2.36 17.91
N ALA A 20 -0.83 -3.41 17.40
CA ALA A 20 -2.16 -3.84 17.84
C ALA A 20 -2.11 -4.47 19.23
N GLU A 21 -3.26 -4.57 19.89
CA GLU A 21 -3.37 -5.19 21.23
C GLU A 21 -3.20 -6.72 21.15
N SER A 22 -3.65 -7.34 20.07
CA SER A 22 -3.54 -8.80 19.87
C SER A 22 -2.18 -9.19 19.35
N GLU A 23 -1.55 -10.19 19.93
CA GLU A 23 -0.30 -10.78 19.42
C GLU A 23 -0.46 -11.41 18.03
N ASN A 24 -1.66 -11.93 17.73
CA ASN A 24 -2.01 -12.51 16.42
C ASN A 24 -2.68 -11.48 15.50
N ALA A 25 -2.36 -10.19 15.65
CA ALA A 25 -2.92 -9.16 14.80
C ALA A 25 -2.40 -9.29 13.36
N PRO A 26 -3.23 -8.98 12.35
CA PRO A 26 -2.76 -8.79 10.98
C PRO A 26 -1.84 -7.57 10.90
N ILE A 27 -1.03 -7.50 9.86
CA ILE A 27 -0.08 -6.40 9.63
C ILE A 27 -0.36 -5.66 8.34
N ALA A 28 -0.09 -4.34 8.34
CA ALA A 28 -0.19 -3.51 7.15
C ALA A 28 0.97 -2.52 7.03
N LEU A 29 1.59 -2.49 5.85
CA LEU A 29 2.60 -1.50 5.46
C LEU A 29 1.96 -0.43 4.60
N ILE A 30 2.15 0.86 4.95
CA ILE A 30 1.54 1.99 4.27
C ILE A 30 2.61 2.89 3.64
N LEU A 31 2.50 3.15 2.33
CA LEU A 31 3.49 3.84 1.52
C LEU A 31 2.94 5.18 1.02
N HIS A 32 3.74 6.24 1.20
CA HIS A 32 3.34 7.61 0.88
C HIS A 32 3.58 7.99 -0.59
N ASN A 33 3.03 9.12 -1.01
CA ASN A 33 3.15 9.71 -2.34
C ASN A 33 4.59 10.15 -2.69
N HIS A 34 4.74 10.80 -3.87
CA HIS A 34 6.04 11.02 -4.49
C HIS A 34 6.98 11.90 -3.64
N PRO A 35 8.18 11.42 -3.27
CA PRO A 35 9.15 12.13 -2.44
C PRO A 35 9.48 13.54 -2.94
N LYS A 36 9.77 13.69 -4.23
CA LYS A 36 10.12 14.98 -4.85
C LYS A 36 8.93 15.93 -5.05
N ALA A 37 7.71 15.46 -4.83
CA ALA A 37 6.49 16.29 -4.87
C ALA A 37 6.00 16.67 -3.46
N GLY A 38 6.89 16.64 -2.46
CA GLY A 38 6.56 16.96 -1.07
C GLY A 38 5.88 15.81 -0.32
N GLY A 39 5.91 14.61 -0.88
CA GLY A 39 5.34 13.43 -0.26
C GLY A 39 6.06 13.04 1.02
N SER A 40 5.28 12.59 2.00
CA SER A 40 5.79 12.07 3.27
C SER A 40 4.78 11.12 3.92
N MET A 41 5.22 10.37 4.92
CA MET A 41 4.32 9.53 5.72
C MET A 41 3.24 10.31 6.49
N GLN A 42 3.31 11.64 6.49
CA GLN A 42 2.32 12.53 7.12
C GLN A 42 1.24 13.03 6.15
N ASP A 43 1.32 12.66 4.88
CA ASP A 43 0.29 13.01 3.90
C ASP A 43 -1.10 12.52 4.34
N ARG A 44 -2.14 13.30 4.01
CA ARG A 44 -3.50 13.06 4.48
C ARG A 44 -4.04 11.68 4.08
N VAL A 45 -3.82 11.28 2.84
CA VAL A 45 -4.28 9.97 2.33
C VAL A 45 -3.49 8.83 3.00
N THR A 46 -2.17 8.99 3.14
CA THR A 46 -1.30 8.03 3.84
C THR A 46 -1.71 7.85 5.30
N VAL A 47 -2.00 8.96 6.00
CA VAL A 47 -2.47 8.93 7.39
C VAL A 47 -3.86 8.31 7.49
N MET A 48 -4.76 8.61 6.55
CA MET A 48 -6.10 8.01 6.48
C MET A 48 -6.02 6.50 6.31
N LEU A 49 -5.21 6.00 5.35
CA LEU A 49 -4.99 4.56 5.15
C LEU A 49 -4.42 3.91 6.41
N HIS A 50 -3.42 4.53 7.04
CA HIS A 50 -2.86 4.01 8.30
C HIS A 50 -3.94 3.87 9.39
N LYS A 51 -4.76 4.92 9.62
CA LYS A 51 -5.84 4.88 10.59
C LYS A 51 -6.88 3.81 10.28
N LEU A 52 -7.22 3.66 9.00
CA LEU A 52 -8.17 2.66 8.52
C LEU A 52 -7.78 1.23 8.98
N PHE A 53 -6.51 0.86 8.83
CA PHE A 53 -6.01 -0.44 9.26
C PHE A 53 -5.90 -0.55 10.79
N VAL A 54 -5.47 0.52 11.48
CA VAL A 54 -5.43 0.55 12.95
C VAL A 54 -6.81 0.30 13.55
N GLU A 55 -7.85 0.97 13.05
CA GLU A 55 -9.23 0.82 13.49
C GLU A 55 -9.78 -0.60 13.32
N ARG A 56 -9.14 -1.40 12.47
CA ARG A 56 -9.47 -2.82 12.22
C ARG A 56 -8.52 -3.80 12.89
N GLY A 57 -7.77 -3.31 13.88
CA GLY A 57 -6.92 -4.14 14.73
C GLY A 57 -5.62 -4.62 14.08
N PHE A 58 -5.15 -3.95 13.03
CA PHE A 58 -3.85 -4.25 12.43
C PHE A 58 -2.70 -3.62 13.21
N SER A 59 -1.59 -4.32 13.32
CA SER A 59 -0.29 -3.68 13.56
C SER A 59 0.17 -3.01 12.27
N THR A 60 0.40 -1.69 12.30
CA THR A 60 0.62 -0.90 11.08
C THR A 60 1.94 -0.15 11.12
N LEU A 61 2.61 -0.10 9.98
CA LEU A 61 3.82 0.67 9.78
C LEU A 61 3.65 1.64 8.60
N ARG A 62 4.04 2.90 8.81
CA ARG A 62 4.28 3.86 7.75
C ARG A 62 5.64 4.51 7.96
N PHE A 63 6.32 4.83 6.88
CA PHE A 63 7.67 5.38 6.96
C PHE A 63 7.90 6.43 5.87
N ASN A 64 8.92 7.25 6.04
CA ASN A 64 9.41 8.16 5.01
C ASN A 64 10.41 7.42 4.11
N PHE A 65 10.15 7.40 2.80
CA PHE A 65 11.13 6.94 1.83
C PHE A 65 12.46 7.69 1.96
N ARG A 66 13.52 7.13 1.43
CA ARG A 66 14.84 7.75 1.38
C ARG A 66 14.79 9.21 0.92
N GLY A 67 15.58 10.07 1.56
CA GLY A 67 15.63 11.50 1.26
C GLY A 67 14.44 12.32 1.76
N VAL A 68 13.48 11.73 2.49
CA VAL A 68 12.32 12.42 3.06
C VAL A 68 12.45 12.52 4.58
N GLY A 69 12.20 13.68 5.15
CA GLY A 69 12.25 13.90 6.60
C GLY A 69 13.62 13.53 7.17
N ARG A 70 13.65 12.63 8.14
CA ARG A 70 14.88 12.12 8.75
C ARG A 70 15.42 10.84 8.10
N SER A 71 14.81 10.37 7.01
CA SER A 71 15.29 9.23 6.23
C SER A 71 16.52 9.62 5.42
N GLN A 72 17.56 8.78 5.46
CA GLN A 72 18.81 8.96 4.73
C GLN A 72 18.69 8.51 3.27
N GLY A 73 19.71 8.81 2.47
CA GLY A 73 19.77 8.50 1.05
C GLY A 73 19.12 9.56 0.17
N ASN A 74 18.98 9.25 -1.10
CA ASN A 74 18.39 10.12 -2.10
C ASN A 74 17.36 9.34 -2.92
N PHE A 75 16.37 10.05 -3.48
CA PHE A 75 15.38 9.48 -4.39
C PHE A 75 16.06 8.74 -5.55
N ASP A 76 15.64 7.48 -5.77
CA ASP A 76 16.26 6.54 -6.72
C ASP A 76 15.26 5.97 -7.74
N ASN A 77 14.35 6.81 -8.20
CA ASN A 77 13.39 6.53 -9.27
C ASN A 77 12.58 5.23 -9.06
N GLY A 78 12.34 4.85 -7.83
CA GLY A 78 11.52 3.71 -7.44
C GLY A 78 12.31 2.46 -7.06
N GLN A 79 13.53 2.26 -7.55
CA GLN A 79 14.32 1.06 -7.21
C GLN A 79 14.76 1.07 -5.75
N GLY A 80 15.32 2.18 -5.32
CA GLY A 80 15.72 2.36 -3.94
C GLY A 80 14.54 2.40 -2.99
N GLU A 81 13.46 3.08 -3.37
CA GLU A 81 12.23 3.16 -2.57
C GLU A 81 11.57 1.78 -2.42
N LEU A 82 11.67 0.92 -3.43
CA LEU A 82 11.23 -0.48 -3.33
C LEU A 82 12.07 -1.28 -2.33
N SER A 83 13.39 -1.06 -2.31
CA SER A 83 14.28 -1.66 -1.32
C SER A 83 13.98 -1.17 0.10
N ASP A 84 13.64 0.12 0.25
CA ASP A 84 13.21 0.67 1.53
C ASP A 84 11.90 0.03 2.01
N ALA A 85 10.93 -0.13 1.10
CA ALA A 85 9.65 -0.78 1.39
C ALA A 85 9.83 -2.25 1.79
N ALA A 86 10.74 -2.97 1.12
CA ALA A 86 11.08 -4.35 1.49
C ALA A 86 11.69 -4.42 2.89
N SER A 87 12.66 -3.55 3.22
CA SER A 87 13.27 -3.48 4.55
C SER A 87 12.23 -3.14 5.64
N ALA A 88 11.30 -2.22 5.33
CA ALA A 88 10.23 -1.86 6.24
C ALA A 88 9.25 -3.02 6.48
N LEU A 89 8.92 -3.78 5.44
CA LEU A 89 8.08 -4.97 5.56
C LEU A 89 8.78 -6.07 6.38
N ASP A 90 10.06 -6.34 6.13
CA ASP A 90 10.86 -7.30 6.89
C ASP A 90 10.88 -6.94 8.37
N TRP A 91 11.07 -5.67 8.70
CA TRP A 91 11.02 -5.20 10.06
C TRP A 91 9.62 -5.41 10.67
N LEU A 92 8.55 -5.02 9.96
CA LEU A 92 7.17 -5.18 10.45
C LEU A 92 6.85 -6.65 10.73
N GLN A 93 7.25 -7.56 9.85
CA GLN A 93 7.10 -9.00 10.04
C GLN A 93 7.91 -9.52 11.24
N SER A 94 9.13 -9.03 11.43
CA SER A 94 9.97 -9.42 12.58
C SER A 94 9.36 -9.02 13.92
N GLN A 95 8.63 -7.92 13.97
CA GLN A 95 7.89 -7.49 15.18
C GLN A 95 6.56 -8.23 15.37
N ASN A 96 6.06 -8.91 14.35
CA ASN A 96 4.78 -9.61 14.34
C ASN A 96 4.93 -11.02 13.72
N PRO A 97 5.73 -11.91 14.32
CA PRO A 97 6.12 -13.18 13.69
C PRO A 97 4.97 -14.17 13.50
N VAL A 98 3.87 -13.96 14.22
CA VAL A 98 2.65 -14.80 14.14
C VAL A 98 1.50 -14.08 13.43
N ALA A 99 1.80 -12.97 12.74
CA ALA A 99 0.77 -12.23 12.00
C ALA A 99 0.08 -13.13 10.97
N PRO A 100 -1.24 -13.23 11.05
CA PRO A 100 -1.97 -14.13 10.18
C PRO A 100 -2.10 -13.63 8.76
N VAL A 101 -2.08 -12.32 8.52
CA VAL A 101 -2.32 -11.65 7.23
C VAL A 101 -1.38 -10.48 7.07
N THR A 102 -0.86 -10.31 5.87
CA THR A 102 -0.02 -9.18 5.47
C THR A 102 -0.71 -8.37 4.38
N TRP A 103 -0.87 -7.08 4.63
CA TRP A 103 -1.41 -6.13 3.66
C TRP A 103 -0.41 -5.03 3.32
N VAL A 104 -0.53 -4.52 2.10
CA VAL A 104 0.19 -3.32 1.69
C VAL A 104 -0.80 -2.29 1.18
N ALA A 105 -0.61 -1.03 1.54
CA ALA A 105 -1.39 0.07 0.98
C ALA A 105 -0.47 1.19 0.52
N GLY A 106 -0.88 1.92 -0.51
CA GLY A 106 -0.07 3.00 -1.05
C GLY A 106 -0.89 4.09 -1.70
N TYR A 107 -0.32 5.30 -1.69
CA TYR A 107 -0.89 6.46 -2.34
C TYR A 107 0.04 7.02 -3.42
N SER A 108 -0.48 7.25 -4.62
CA SER A 108 0.23 7.83 -5.75
C SER A 108 1.52 7.03 -6.07
N PHE A 109 2.69 7.61 -6.02
CA PHE A 109 3.97 6.91 -6.16
C PHE A 109 4.08 5.71 -5.20
N GLY A 110 3.65 5.86 -3.95
CA GLY A 110 3.63 4.76 -2.98
C GLY A 110 2.73 3.60 -3.40
N SER A 111 1.67 3.86 -4.17
CA SER A 111 0.84 2.78 -4.74
C SER A 111 1.61 1.96 -5.79
N TYR A 112 2.40 2.62 -6.64
CA TYR A 112 3.28 1.93 -7.58
C TYR A 112 4.32 1.07 -6.86
N ILE A 113 4.96 1.60 -5.80
CA ILE A 113 5.92 0.83 -4.99
C ILE A 113 5.21 -0.35 -4.27
N ALA A 114 4.00 -0.14 -3.74
CA ALA A 114 3.21 -1.21 -3.13
C ALA A 114 2.94 -2.36 -4.10
N LEU A 115 2.55 -2.06 -5.34
CA LEU A 115 2.30 -3.04 -6.38
C LEU A 115 3.60 -3.75 -6.83
N GLN A 116 4.72 -3.04 -6.90
CA GLN A 116 6.03 -3.64 -7.18
C GLN A 116 6.47 -4.58 -6.07
N LEU A 117 6.23 -4.22 -4.81
CA LEU A 117 6.52 -5.04 -3.64
C LEU A 117 5.66 -6.30 -3.63
N LEU A 118 4.35 -6.17 -3.86
CA LEU A 118 3.38 -7.26 -3.97
C LEU A 118 3.86 -8.37 -4.93
N MET A 119 4.38 -7.99 -6.08
CA MET A 119 4.85 -8.95 -7.10
C MET A 119 6.12 -9.70 -6.70
N ARG A 120 6.82 -9.26 -5.66
CA ARG A 120 8.07 -9.85 -5.15
C ARG A 120 7.92 -10.53 -3.80
N ARG A 121 6.80 -10.32 -3.14
CA ARG A 121 6.53 -10.77 -1.77
C ARG A 121 5.21 -11.57 -1.75
N PRO A 122 5.29 -12.89 -2.02
CA PRO A 122 4.11 -13.75 -2.16
C PRO A 122 3.31 -13.91 -0.86
N GLU A 123 3.88 -13.52 0.27
CA GLU A 123 3.21 -13.50 1.57
C GLU A 123 2.26 -12.30 1.76
N ILE A 124 2.21 -11.37 0.80
CA ILE A 124 1.24 -10.26 0.85
C ILE A 124 -0.12 -10.78 0.39
N ASP A 125 -1.09 -10.82 1.31
CA ASP A 125 -2.42 -11.37 1.09
C ASP A 125 -3.39 -10.42 0.39
N GLY A 126 -3.14 -9.10 0.50
CA GLY A 126 -4.02 -8.10 -0.10
C GLY A 126 -3.42 -6.71 -0.19
N PHE A 127 -4.06 -5.87 -1.00
CA PHE A 127 -3.60 -4.48 -1.16
C PHE A 127 -4.76 -3.48 -1.33
N ILE A 128 -4.46 -2.22 -0.97
CA ILE A 128 -5.28 -1.05 -1.30
C ILE A 128 -4.36 0.01 -1.90
N THR A 129 -4.69 0.48 -3.11
CA THR A 129 -3.97 1.57 -3.74
C THR A 129 -4.89 2.75 -4.05
N VAL A 130 -4.33 3.95 -3.97
CA VAL A 130 -5.05 5.21 -4.20
C VAL A 130 -4.27 6.06 -5.20
N ALA A 131 -4.95 6.54 -6.23
CA ALA A 131 -4.40 7.41 -7.27
C ALA A 131 -3.11 6.87 -7.91
N THR A 132 -3.12 5.60 -8.32
CA THR A 132 -1.96 4.93 -8.92
C THR A 132 -1.58 5.60 -10.25
N PRO A 133 -0.32 6.09 -10.42
CA PRO A 133 0.08 6.90 -11.56
C PRO A 133 0.41 6.06 -12.81
N ALA A 134 -0.63 5.47 -13.43
CA ALA A 134 -0.53 4.62 -14.61
C ALA A 134 -0.10 5.36 -15.89
N ASN A 135 -0.12 6.71 -15.88
CA ASN A 135 0.41 7.56 -16.94
C ASN A 135 1.93 7.73 -16.86
N HIS A 136 2.53 7.50 -15.70
CA HIS A 136 3.97 7.64 -15.46
C HIS A 136 4.69 6.30 -15.34
N TYR A 137 3.98 5.24 -14.93
CA TYR A 137 4.56 3.92 -14.67
C TYR A 137 3.78 2.84 -15.41
N ASP A 138 4.49 1.96 -16.09
CA ASP A 138 3.88 0.79 -16.70
C ASP A 138 3.45 -0.20 -15.60
N LEU A 139 2.17 -0.56 -15.60
CA LEU A 139 1.57 -1.53 -14.69
C LEU A 139 1.42 -2.93 -15.30
N SER A 140 1.98 -3.18 -16.48
CA SER A 140 1.87 -4.48 -17.19
C SER A 140 2.43 -5.65 -16.39
N PHE A 141 3.34 -5.39 -15.44
CA PHE A 141 3.87 -6.39 -14.53
C PHE A 141 2.82 -7.02 -13.60
N LEU A 142 1.65 -6.37 -13.43
CA LEU A 142 0.54 -6.91 -12.64
C LEU A 142 -0.24 -8.05 -13.33
N ALA A 143 0.13 -8.44 -14.51
CA ALA A 143 -0.48 -9.56 -15.18
C ALA A 143 0.47 -10.78 -15.18
N PRO A 144 0.28 -11.81 -14.32
CA PRO A 144 -0.85 -12.05 -13.41
C PRO A 144 -0.65 -11.48 -11.99
N CYS A 145 -1.68 -10.86 -11.42
CA CYS A 145 -1.64 -10.38 -10.04
C CYS A 145 -1.80 -11.55 -9.05
N PRO A 146 -0.89 -11.70 -8.06
CA PRO A 146 -0.89 -12.85 -7.16
C PRO A 146 -1.90 -12.75 -6.00
N SER A 147 -2.41 -11.53 -5.71
CA SER A 147 -3.26 -11.26 -4.56
C SER A 147 -4.44 -10.38 -4.94
N SER A 148 -5.54 -10.52 -4.20
CA SER A 148 -6.69 -9.64 -4.37
C SER A 148 -6.43 -8.25 -3.83
N GLY A 149 -7.02 -7.25 -4.45
CA GLY A 149 -6.85 -5.86 -4.02
C GLY A 149 -7.87 -4.91 -4.60
N MET A 150 -7.79 -3.68 -4.12
CA MET A 150 -8.63 -2.57 -4.56
C MET A 150 -7.76 -1.39 -5.01
N MET A 151 -8.11 -0.81 -6.15
CA MET A 151 -7.47 0.38 -6.70
C MET A 151 -8.50 1.52 -6.76
N PHE A 152 -8.32 2.54 -5.91
CA PHE A 152 -9.16 3.75 -5.92
C PHE A 152 -8.53 4.85 -6.77
N TYR A 153 -9.37 5.58 -7.51
CA TYR A 153 -8.92 6.71 -8.33
C TYR A 153 -9.99 7.81 -8.37
N GLY A 154 -9.57 9.05 -8.58
CA GLY A 154 -10.48 10.20 -8.61
C GLY A 154 -10.96 10.52 -10.03
N SER A 155 -12.24 10.90 -10.20
CA SER A 155 -12.77 11.31 -11.51
C SER A 155 -12.15 12.60 -12.04
N ASN A 156 -11.71 13.50 -11.14
CA ASN A 156 -11.10 14.79 -11.48
C ASN A 156 -9.57 14.80 -11.28
N ASP A 157 -8.93 13.62 -11.20
CA ASP A 157 -7.48 13.52 -11.03
C ASP A 157 -6.75 13.93 -12.31
N GLN A 158 -6.05 15.09 -12.25
CA GLN A 158 -5.25 15.62 -13.36
C GLN A 158 -3.78 15.16 -13.30
N VAL A 159 -3.34 14.60 -12.20
CA VAL A 159 -1.97 14.10 -12.01
C VAL A 159 -1.86 12.63 -12.48
N SER A 160 -2.86 11.83 -12.13
CA SER A 160 -3.01 10.44 -12.54
C SER A 160 -4.38 10.26 -13.21
N PRO A 161 -4.51 10.62 -14.50
CA PRO A 161 -5.82 10.63 -15.16
C PRO A 161 -6.53 9.28 -15.11
N PRO A 162 -7.83 9.25 -14.82
CA PRO A 162 -8.59 8.00 -14.64
C PRO A 162 -8.50 7.06 -15.86
N ALA A 163 -8.53 7.60 -17.08
CA ALA A 163 -8.46 6.82 -18.31
C ALA A 163 -7.18 5.98 -18.46
N ASP A 164 -6.06 6.44 -17.89
CA ASP A 164 -4.79 5.70 -17.94
C ASP A 164 -4.80 4.51 -16.98
N LEU A 165 -5.39 4.69 -15.79
CA LEU A 165 -5.57 3.59 -14.85
C LEU A 165 -6.57 2.56 -15.38
N GLU A 166 -7.73 2.99 -15.89
CA GLU A 166 -8.75 2.09 -16.46
C GLU A 166 -8.20 1.25 -17.61
N ARG A 167 -7.40 1.86 -18.50
CA ARG A 167 -6.71 1.16 -19.58
C ARG A 167 -5.73 0.12 -19.04
N SER A 168 -5.01 0.42 -17.99
CA SER A 168 -4.07 -0.50 -17.35
C SER A 168 -4.79 -1.60 -16.57
N ALA A 169 -5.80 -1.24 -15.78
CA ALA A 169 -6.60 -2.15 -14.98
C ALA A 169 -7.30 -3.22 -15.85
N SER A 170 -7.81 -2.83 -17.04
CA SER A 170 -8.44 -3.77 -17.98
C SER A 170 -7.51 -4.90 -18.48
N LYS A 171 -6.18 -4.70 -18.37
CA LYS A 171 -5.16 -5.68 -18.75
C LYS A 171 -4.70 -6.56 -17.59
N ILE A 172 -5.05 -6.22 -16.36
CA ILE A 172 -4.69 -7.00 -15.19
C ILE A 172 -5.47 -8.31 -15.22
N ARG A 173 -4.73 -9.42 -15.29
CA ARG A 173 -5.32 -10.76 -15.21
C ARG A 173 -5.02 -11.34 -13.84
N THR A 174 -6.06 -11.73 -13.15
CA THR A 174 -5.94 -12.34 -11.84
C THR A 174 -5.62 -13.83 -11.95
N GLN A 175 -4.85 -14.33 -11.00
CA GLN A 175 -4.68 -15.78 -10.82
C GLN A 175 -5.95 -16.40 -10.22
N LYS A 176 -6.06 -17.74 -10.27
CA LYS A 176 -7.24 -18.47 -9.80
C LYS A 176 -7.75 -17.98 -8.43
N GLY A 177 -8.94 -17.40 -8.45
CA GLY A 177 -9.68 -16.96 -7.27
C GLY A 177 -9.15 -15.69 -6.61
N GLU A 178 -8.20 -14.96 -7.22
CA GLU A 178 -7.87 -13.60 -6.84
C GLU A 178 -8.65 -12.60 -7.70
N THR A 179 -9.00 -11.46 -7.12
CA THR A 179 -9.75 -10.41 -7.81
C THR A 179 -9.11 -9.05 -7.53
N VAL A 180 -8.74 -8.35 -8.59
CA VAL A 180 -8.40 -6.92 -8.50
C VAL A 180 -9.63 -6.14 -8.89
N GLU A 181 -10.10 -5.34 -7.94
CA GLU A 181 -11.23 -4.42 -8.12
C GLU A 181 -10.69 -3.00 -8.27
N TRP A 182 -11.42 -2.13 -8.97
CA TRP A 182 -11.13 -0.71 -9.04
C TRP A 182 -12.40 0.10 -8.92
N GLU A 183 -12.32 1.21 -8.22
CA GLU A 183 -13.47 2.06 -7.94
C GLU A 183 -13.10 3.53 -8.13
N MET A 184 -13.90 4.23 -8.92
CA MET A 184 -13.78 5.67 -9.12
C MET A 184 -14.48 6.42 -7.98
N ILE A 185 -13.79 7.37 -7.40
CA ILE A 185 -14.34 8.31 -6.42
C ILE A 185 -14.75 9.57 -7.16
N GLU A 186 -16.05 9.76 -7.29
CA GLU A 186 -16.62 10.88 -8.05
C GLU A 186 -16.26 12.23 -7.41
N GLY A 187 -15.85 13.18 -8.24
CA GLY A 187 -15.44 14.52 -7.82
C GLY A 187 -14.02 14.62 -7.30
N ALA A 188 -13.39 13.50 -6.94
CA ALA A 188 -12.08 13.50 -6.30
C ALA A 188 -10.96 13.96 -7.22
N ASP A 189 -10.15 14.90 -6.73
CA ASP A 189 -8.86 15.25 -7.32
C ASP A 189 -7.76 14.30 -6.82
N HIS A 190 -6.54 14.46 -7.34
CA HIS A 190 -5.39 13.65 -6.92
C HIS A 190 -5.16 13.64 -5.41
N PHE A 191 -5.46 14.73 -4.72
CA PHE A 191 -5.20 14.96 -3.30
C PHE A 191 -6.39 14.63 -2.40
N TYR A 192 -7.53 14.25 -2.97
CA TYR A 192 -8.76 13.95 -2.23
C TYR A 192 -9.14 15.06 -1.24
N ARG A 193 -9.06 16.34 -1.70
CA ARG A 193 -9.23 17.50 -0.82
C ARG A 193 -10.58 17.53 -0.11
N ASN A 194 -11.63 17.16 -0.81
CA ASN A 194 -13.01 17.17 -0.32
C ASN A 194 -13.59 15.75 -0.14
N GLU A 195 -13.04 14.73 -0.82
CA GLU A 195 -13.59 13.38 -0.91
C GLU A 195 -12.84 12.36 -0.03
N LEU A 196 -12.00 12.83 0.92
CA LEU A 196 -11.19 11.94 1.76
C LEU A 196 -12.05 11.03 2.64
N ASP A 197 -13.17 11.55 3.18
CA ASP A 197 -14.09 10.74 3.99
C ASP A 197 -14.83 9.70 3.14
N LEU A 198 -15.24 10.06 1.92
CA LEU A 198 -15.84 9.11 0.98
C LEU A 198 -14.83 8.00 0.62
N LEU A 199 -13.59 8.36 0.30
CA LEU A 199 -12.53 7.39 0.04
C LEU A 199 -12.33 6.45 1.23
N ARG A 200 -12.25 7.01 2.47
CA ARG A 200 -12.12 6.23 3.69
C ARG A 200 -13.25 5.20 3.83
N ASP A 201 -14.50 5.64 3.65
CA ASP A 201 -15.66 4.77 3.82
C ASP A 201 -15.71 3.65 2.76
N ARG A 202 -15.33 3.95 1.51
CA ARG A 202 -15.21 2.95 0.45
C ARG A 202 -14.09 1.95 0.72
N ALA A 203 -12.93 2.44 1.13
CA ALA A 203 -11.80 1.57 1.51
C ALA A 203 -12.12 0.72 2.75
N ALA A 204 -12.86 1.28 3.71
CA ALA A 204 -13.38 0.57 4.87
C ALA A 204 -14.27 -0.59 4.48
N ASN A 205 -15.27 -0.33 3.65
CA ASN A 205 -16.22 -1.35 3.17
C ASN A 205 -15.51 -2.47 2.39
N TYR A 206 -14.51 -2.12 1.57
CA TYR A 206 -13.71 -3.13 0.87
C TYR A 206 -12.93 -4.00 1.85
N LEU A 207 -12.18 -3.38 2.78
CA LEU A 207 -11.36 -4.11 3.74
C LEU A 207 -12.21 -5.03 4.63
N ASP A 208 -13.35 -4.54 5.15
CA ASP A 208 -14.27 -5.31 5.98
C ASP A 208 -14.82 -6.53 5.25
N ARG A 209 -15.23 -6.34 3.97
CA ARG A 209 -15.71 -7.44 3.11
C ARG A 209 -14.61 -8.49 2.88
N ARG A 210 -13.36 -8.06 2.69
CA ARG A 210 -12.22 -8.97 2.47
C ARG A 210 -11.84 -9.72 3.73
N LEU A 211 -11.85 -9.08 4.88
CA LEU A 211 -11.55 -9.72 6.17
C LEU A 211 -12.62 -10.73 6.60
N ALA A 212 -13.87 -10.55 6.17
CA ALA A 212 -14.96 -11.48 6.44
C ALA A 212 -14.92 -12.75 5.56
N GLN A 213 -14.13 -12.77 4.47
CA GLN A 213 -14.02 -13.94 3.59
C GLN A 213 -13.12 -15.02 4.22
N PRO A 214 -13.49 -16.30 4.08
CA PRO A 214 -12.63 -17.39 4.54
C PRO A 214 -11.29 -17.35 3.79
N ARG A 215 -10.21 -17.54 4.53
CA ARG A 215 -8.84 -17.55 3.95
C ARG A 215 -8.68 -18.78 3.06
N LYS A 216 -7.99 -18.59 1.95
CA LYS A 216 -7.42 -19.73 1.22
C LYS A 216 -6.40 -20.42 2.12
N ALA A 217 -6.49 -21.73 2.24
CA ALA A 217 -5.45 -22.51 2.90
C ALA A 217 -4.10 -22.20 2.22
N ALA A 218 -3.08 -21.91 3.02
CA ALA A 218 -1.74 -21.76 2.49
C ALA A 218 -1.38 -23.01 1.68
N PRO A 219 -0.73 -22.86 0.50
CA PRO A 219 -0.28 -24.03 -0.24
C PRO A 219 0.66 -24.84 0.66
N ALA A 220 0.42 -26.15 0.72
CA ALA A 220 1.28 -27.05 1.49
C ALA A 220 2.74 -26.86 1.06
N PRO A 221 3.71 -26.88 2.00
CA PRO A 221 5.12 -26.74 1.66
C PRO A 221 5.49 -27.80 0.62
N ARG A 222 6.05 -27.36 -0.51
CA ARG A 222 6.59 -28.28 -1.52
C ARG A 222 7.72 -29.07 -0.86
N ARG A 223 7.51 -30.38 -0.77
CA ARG A 223 8.53 -31.33 -0.31
C ARG A 223 9.68 -31.40 -1.31
#